data_21ade93c335031e73e6e1a69ac799b61
#
_entry.id   21ade93c335031e73e6e1a69ac799b61
#
_cell.length_a   1.000
_cell.length_b   1.000
_cell.length_c   1.000
_cell.angle_alpha   90.00
_cell.angle_beta   90.00
_cell.angle_gamma   90.00
#
_symmetry.space_group_name_H-M   'P 1'
#
loop_
_entity.id
_entity.type
_entity.pdbx_description
1 polymer ?
#
loop_
_entity_poly.entity_id
_entity_poly.type
_entity_poly.pdbx_seq_one_letter_code
_entity_poly.pdbx_strand_id
1 'polypeptide(L)'
;MFTASKLLALLTSLFATVLLTLVIVAPRGEADTPSIDSPSVDKVDFRLLHEAVSGHQVVDGRYQEDVLGVASTIPASLQPALKGTKFVNGCHPWATKELGSCAFGTYDPEGWDSDDTHGHEWTNTIWVSSQAVRTGKASDVVLHEVGHAVVHNLFDDCYFPQQAEVSVKELLLQSFAHGGANPAELLADAFVVAFSVHSDDLHTHYFDDFNFQASKEVLLKLRAAVWLCSK
;
A
#
# COMPACT_ATOMS: atom_id res chain seq x y z
N MET A 1 -36.97 -27.72 -10.21
CA MET A 1 -35.76 -27.88 -9.42
C MET A 1 -34.62 -27.12 -10.10
N PHE A 2 -34.28 -25.95 -9.58
CA PHE A 2 -33.13 -25.19 -10.07
C PHE A 2 -31.89 -25.73 -9.37
N THR A 3 -30.86 -26.08 -10.12
CA THR A 3 -29.60 -26.58 -9.55
C THR A 3 -28.81 -25.43 -8.91
N ALA A 4 -28.15 -25.70 -7.79
CA ALA A 4 -27.36 -24.70 -7.03
C ALA A 4 -26.35 -23.91 -7.88
N SER A 5 -25.83 -24.52 -8.95
CA SER A 5 -24.92 -23.90 -9.92
C SER A 5 -25.52 -22.71 -10.67
N LYS A 6 -26.82 -22.72 -10.95
CA LYS A 6 -27.47 -21.59 -11.64
C LYS A 6 -27.78 -20.44 -10.74
N LEU A 7 -27.94 -20.67 -9.43
CA LEU A 7 -28.14 -19.62 -8.43
C LEU A 7 -26.83 -18.85 -8.18
N LEU A 8 -25.70 -19.56 -8.13
CA LEU A 8 -24.39 -18.96 -7.94
C LEU A 8 -23.98 -18.06 -9.11
N ALA A 9 -24.26 -18.49 -10.36
CA ALA A 9 -23.98 -17.68 -11.55
C ALA A 9 -24.85 -16.40 -11.63
N LEU A 10 -26.09 -16.45 -11.13
CA LEU A 10 -26.97 -15.28 -11.08
C LEU A 10 -26.51 -14.26 -10.00
N LEU A 11 -26.04 -14.74 -8.86
CA LEU A 11 -25.54 -13.89 -7.77
C LEU A 11 -24.24 -13.19 -8.18
N THR A 12 -23.30 -13.88 -8.84
CA THR A 12 -22.07 -13.26 -9.33
C THR A 12 -22.32 -12.21 -10.42
N SER A 13 -23.31 -12.42 -11.29
CA SER A 13 -23.69 -11.45 -12.31
C SER A 13 -24.36 -10.19 -11.72
N LEU A 14 -25.15 -10.34 -10.65
CA LEU A 14 -25.80 -9.22 -9.99
C LEU A 14 -24.79 -8.32 -9.27
N PHE A 15 -23.73 -8.93 -8.69
CA PHE A 15 -22.65 -8.20 -8.00
C PHE A 15 -21.82 -7.31 -8.95
N ALA A 16 -21.51 -7.86 -10.14
CA ALA A 16 -20.77 -7.08 -11.15
C ALA A 16 -21.59 -5.85 -11.61
N THR A 17 -22.90 -5.96 -11.67
CA THR A 17 -23.79 -4.89 -12.14
C THR A 17 -23.98 -3.79 -11.09
N VAL A 18 -24.05 -4.14 -9.80
CA VAL A 18 -24.22 -3.16 -8.71
C VAL A 18 -22.96 -2.32 -8.48
N LEU A 19 -21.76 -2.92 -8.58
CA LEU A 19 -20.51 -2.16 -8.50
C LEU A 19 -20.32 -1.24 -9.73
N LEU A 20 -20.74 -1.67 -10.91
CA LEU A 20 -20.63 -0.87 -12.14
C LEU A 20 -21.60 0.32 -12.13
N THR A 21 -22.81 0.18 -11.56
CA THR A 21 -23.78 1.27 -11.46
C THR A 21 -23.37 2.34 -10.44
N LEU A 22 -22.68 1.98 -9.36
CA LEU A 22 -22.16 2.95 -8.39
C LEU A 22 -21.06 3.85 -8.95
N VAL A 23 -20.30 3.37 -9.93
CA VAL A 23 -19.24 4.14 -10.61
C VAL A 23 -19.81 5.11 -11.67
N ILE A 24 -21.00 4.80 -12.24
CA ILE A 24 -21.56 5.58 -13.36
C ILE A 24 -22.39 6.79 -12.88
N VAL A 25 -22.84 6.82 -11.63
CA VAL A 25 -23.71 7.88 -11.07
C VAL A 25 -22.95 8.91 -10.19
N ALA A 26 -21.62 8.90 -10.19
CA ALA A 26 -20.87 9.99 -9.59
C ALA A 26 -21.06 11.27 -10.44
N PRO A 27 -21.68 12.33 -9.92
CA PRO A 27 -21.84 13.57 -10.67
C PRO A 27 -20.45 14.13 -11.02
N ARG A 28 -20.23 14.46 -12.29
CA ARG A 28 -19.16 15.34 -12.71
C ARG A 28 -19.45 16.76 -12.18
N GLY A 29 -19.26 16.96 -10.90
CA GLY A 29 -19.07 18.29 -10.37
C GLY A 29 -17.63 18.68 -10.61
N GLU A 30 -17.37 19.78 -11.26
CA GLU A 30 -16.11 20.51 -11.15
C GLU A 30 -15.94 20.80 -9.65
N ALA A 31 -15.14 19.95 -9.00
CA ALA A 31 -14.78 20.18 -7.62
C ALA A 31 -13.71 21.27 -7.66
N ASP A 32 -14.07 22.45 -7.14
CA ASP A 32 -13.08 23.35 -6.57
C ASP A 32 -12.10 22.47 -5.76
N THR A 33 -10.87 22.40 -6.22
CA THR A 33 -9.79 21.70 -5.51
C THR A 33 -9.61 22.41 -4.18
N PRO A 34 -10.07 21.86 -3.04
CA PRO A 34 -9.68 22.41 -1.78
C PRO A 34 -8.15 22.32 -1.74
N SER A 35 -7.48 23.41 -1.43
CA SER A 35 -6.09 23.42 -1.04
C SER A 35 -5.97 22.52 0.19
N ILE A 36 -5.71 21.25 -0.04
CA ILE A 36 -5.43 20.29 1.03
C ILE A 36 -4.00 20.60 1.43
N ASP A 37 -3.84 21.15 2.62
CA ASP A 37 -2.55 21.21 3.27
C ASP A 37 -1.92 19.82 3.13
N SER A 38 -0.75 19.76 2.48
CA SER A 38 0.00 18.51 2.37
C SER A 38 0.11 17.90 3.77
N PRO A 39 -0.18 16.60 3.94
CA PRO A 39 -0.05 15.99 5.25
C PRO A 39 1.35 16.33 5.76
N SER A 40 1.43 16.84 6.97
CA SER A 40 2.70 17.02 7.61
C SER A 40 3.32 15.63 7.74
N VAL A 41 4.21 15.29 6.83
CA VAL A 41 5.07 14.13 6.99
C VAL A 41 5.91 14.50 8.22
N ASP A 42 5.64 13.84 9.34
CA ASP A 42 6.36 14.11 10.57
C ASP A 42 7.85 13.91 10.29
N LYS A 43 8.62 14.98 10.44
CA LYS A 43 10.06 14.88 10.30
C LYS A 43 10.57 13.93 11.37
N VAL A 44 11.04 12.78 10.94
CA VAL A 44 11.68 11.84 11.85
C VAL A 44 12.92 12.50 12.41
N ASP A 45 13.04 12.61 13.72
CA ASP A 45 14.27 13.08 14.36
C ASP A 45 15.35 12.00 14.27
N PHE A 46 16.15 12.09 13.22
CA PHE A 46 17.23 11.14 12.96
C PHE A 46 18.24 11.00 14.07
N ARG A 47 18.36 11.97 14.96
CA ARG A 47 19.28 11.88 16.09
C ARG A 47 18.83 10.82 17.08
N LEU A 48 17.52 10.75 17.35
CA LEU A 48 16.95 9.72 18.22
C LEU A 48 17.07 8.34 17.61
N LEU A 49 16.81 8.19 16.30
CA LEU A 49 16.98 6.91 15.60
C LEU A 49 18.46 6.50 15.49
N HIS A 50 19.36 7.45 15.31
CA HIS A 50 20.80 7.17 15.21
C HIS A 50 21.44 6.80 16.55
N GLU A 51 20.97 7.35 17.66
CA GLU A 51 21.43 7.04 19.01
C GLU A 51 20.86 5.71 19.52
N ALA A 52 19.62 5.36 19.14
CA ALA A 52 18.95 4.11 19.54
C ALA A 52 19.57 2.86 18.88
N VAL A 53 20.20 3.00 17.71
CA VAL A 53 20.76 1.87 16.94
C VAL A 53 22.27 1.80 17.09
N SER A 54 22.74 1.65 18.32
CA SER A 54 24.17 1.44 18.60
C SER A 54 24.61 0.08 18.06
N GLY A 55 25.12 0.05 16.83
CA GLY A 55 25.81 -1.11 16.27
C GLY A 55 25.39 -1.55 14.86
N HIS A 56 24.21 -1.22 14.37
CA HIS A 56 23.80 -1.52 13.00
C HIS A 56 23.33 -0.23 12.33
N GLN A 57 23.99 0.19 11.25
CA GLN A 57 23.58 1.33 10.44
C GLN A 57 22.26 0.99 9.70
N VAL A 58 21.16 1.16 10.37
CA VAL A 58 19.83 0.85 9.88
C VAL A 58 19.26 2.05 9.13
N VAL A 59 19.44 3.24 9.67
CA VAL A 59 19.03 4.50 9.04
C VAL A 59 20.22 5.10 8.29
N ASP A 60 20.17 5.10 6.95
CA ASP A 60 21.21 5.78 6.14
C ASP A 60 21.00 7.31 6.16
N GLY A 61 19.78 7.78 6.06
CA GLY A 61 19.40 9.20 6.08
C GLY A 61 19.93 10.03 4.89
N ARG A 62 20.84 9.46 4.09
CA ARG A 62 21.49 10.15 2.96
C ARG A 62 20.50 10.68 1.93
N TYR A 63 19.44 9.92 1.68
CA TYR A 63 18.38 10.22 0.72
C TYR A 63 17.04 10.51 1.39
N GLN A 64 17.06 10.97 2.65
CA GLN A 64 15.82 11.21 3.39
C GLN A 64 14.94 12.25 2.72
N GLU A 65 15.53 13.35 2.24
CA GLU A 65 14.77 14.41 1.56
C GLU A 65 14.18 13.90 0.23
N ASP A 66 14.87 12.99 -0.48
CA ASP A 66 14.35 12.37 -1.69
C ASP A 66 13.14 11.48 -1.36
N VAL A 67 13.22 10.66 -0.28
CA VAL A 67 12.12 9.83 0.18
C VAL A 67 10.91 10.66 0.59
N LEU A 68 11.12 11.75 1.34
CA LEU A 68 10.05 12.68 1.72
C LEU A 68 9.48 13.40 0.50
N GLY A 69 10.31 13.76 -0.47
CA GLY A 69 9.88 14.32 -1.74
C GLY A 69 8.92 13.38 -2.48
N VAL A 70 9.27 12.10 -2.58
CA VAL A 70 8.39 11.07 -3.16
C VAL A 70 7.12 10.92 -2.33
N ALA A 71 7.21 10.81 -1.01
CA ALA A 71 6.05 10.69 -0.13
C ALA A 71 5.06 11.86 -0.30
N SER A 72 5.54 13.07 -0.59
CA SER A 72 4.70 14.24 -0.85
C SER A 72 3.88 14.16 -2.14
N THR A 73 4.24 13.24 -3.05
CA THR A 73 3.50 13.03 -4.32
C THR A 73 2.43 11.95 -4.23
N ILE A 74 2.29 11.28 -3.07
CA ILE A 74 1.27 10.24 -2.86
C ILE A 74 -0.12 10.82 -3.09
N PRO A 75 -0.97 10.17 -3.92
CA PRO A 75 -2.31 10.64 -4.22
C PRO A 75 -3.15 10.91 -2.97
N ALA A 76 -3.88 12.02 -2.96
CA ALA A 76 -4.71 12.46 -1.84
C ALA A 76 -5.72 11.39 -1.37
N SER A 77 -6.18 10.52 -2.27
CA SER A 77 -7.09 9.41 -1.92
C SER A 77 -6.48 8.36 -1.00
N LEU A 78 -5.15 8.24 -0.94
CA LEU A 78 -4.43 7.30 -0.08
C LEU A 78 -4.02 7.91 1.27
N GLN A 79 -4.02 9.24 1.39
CA GLN A 79 -3.54 9.94 2.57
C GLN A 79 -4.29 9.61 3.87
N PRO A 80 -5.63 9.35 3.87
CA PRO A 80 -6.32 8.94 5.10
C PRO A 80 -5.72 7.70 5.76
N ALA A 81 -5.20 6.75 4.96
CA ALA A 81 -4.54 5.54 5.45
C ALA A 81 -3.15 5.79 6.02
N LEU A 82 -2.55 6.94 5.70
CA LEU A 82 -1.16 7.27 6.06
C LEU A 82 -1.06 8.21 7.26
N LYS A 83 -2.15 8.42 7.99
CA LYS A 83 -2.13 9.27 9.18
C LYS A 83 -1.17 8.70 10.23
N GLY A 84 -0.14 9.49 10.57
CA GLY A 84 0.90 9.07 11.52
C GLY A 84 1.95 8.12 10.93
N THR A 85 1.89 7.80 9.62
CA THR A 85 2.92 7.00 8.96
C THR A 85 4.20 7.82 8.82
N LYS A 86 5.32 7.21 9.20
CA LYS A 86 6.66 7.78 9.05
C LYS A 86 7.30 7.24 7.79
N PHE A 87 8.15 8.04 7.15
CA PHE A 87 8.93 7.64 5.98
C PHE A 87 10.41 7.77 6.28
N VAL A 88 11.17 6.70 6.17
CA VAL A 88 12.56 6.62 6.58
C VAL A 88 13.43 6.11 5.44
N ASN A 89 14.55 6.81 5.18
CA ASN A 89 15.58 6.27 4.29
C ASN A 89 16.51 5.36 5.08
N GLY A 90 16.45 4.06 4.81
CA GLY A 90 17.29 3.07 5.48
C GLY A 90 16.89 1.63 5.17
N CYS A 91 17.54 0.71 5.85
CA CYS A 91 17.22 -0.72 5.81
C CYS A 91 16.47 -1.07 7.09
N HIS A 92 15.29 -1.66 6.95
CA HIS A 92 14.52 -2.11 8.10
C HIS A 92 15.30 -3.20 8.88
N PRO A 93 15.52 -3.05 10.20
CA PRO A 93 16.42 -3.92 10.96
C PRO A 93 16.02 -5.38 10.93
N TRP A 94 14.76 -5.64 11.28
CA TRP A 94 14.22 -7.00 11.30
C TRP A 94 14.23 -7.62 9.90
N ALA A 95 13.70 -6.94 8.89
CA ALA A 95 13.68 -7.46 7.52
C ALA A 95 15.09 -7.73 6.99
N THR A 96 16.06 -6.86 7.30
CA THR A 96 17.46 -7.06 6.90
C THR A 96 18.07 -8.30 7.56
N LYS A 97 17.74 -8.56 8.83
CA LYS A 97 18.18 -9.76 9.55
C LYS A 97 17.57 -11.02 8.94
N GLU A 98 16.27 -11.04 8.71
CA GLU A 98 15.56 -12.21 8.18
C GLU A 98 15.92 -12.53 6.73
N LEU A 99 16.07 -11.49 5.88
CA LEU A 99 16.42 -11.65 4.48
C LEU A 99 17.93 -11.78 4.22
N GLY A 100 18.76 -11.45 5.20
CA GLY A 100 20.22 -11.38 5.04
C GLY A 100 20.69 -10.21 4.15
N SER A 101 19.79 -9.33 3.74
CA SER A 101 20.07 -8.17 2.87
C SER A 101 19.02 -7.08 3.07
N CYS A 102 19.39 -5.84 2.73
CA CYS A 102 18.46 -4.70 2.75
C CYS A 102 17.41 -4.85 1.65
N ALA A 103 16.13 -4.93 1.99
CA ALA A 103 15.04 -4.86 1.04
C ALA A 103 14.98 -3.48 0.36
N PHE A 104 14.35 -3.37 -0.79
CA PHE A 104 14.11 -2.08 -1.45
C PHE A 104 13.20 -1.19 -0.63
N GLY A 105 12.12 -1.75 -0.07
CA GLY A 105 11.20 -1.14 0.87
C GLY A 105 10.74 -2.12 1.94
N THR A 106 10.08 -1.62 2.97
CA THR A 106 9.40 -2.41 3.99
C THR A 106 8.41 -1.51 4.73
N TYR A 107 7.15 -1.90 4.80
CA TYR A 107 6.19 -1.30 5.73
C TYR A 107 6.18 -2.09 7.03
N ASP A 108 6.35 -1.39 8.15
CA ASP A 108 6.30 -1.97 9.49
C ASP A 108 5.15 -1.36 10.29
N PRO A 109 4.02 -2.08 10.43
CA PRO A 109 2.89 -1.62 11.22
C PRO A 109 3.16 -1.63 12.73
N GLU A 110 4.01 -2.54 13.22
CA GLU A 110 4.16 -2.86 14.65
C GLU A 110 5.43 -2.32 15.28
N GLY A 111 6.43 -1.95 14.48
CA GLY A 111 7.72 -1.44 14.96
C GLY A 111 8.71 -2.53 15.32
N TRP A 112 8.76 -3.60 14.50
CA TRP A 112 9.67 -4.71 14.70
C TRP A 112 11.13 -4.28 14.57
N ASP A 113 11.95 -4.66 15.53
CA ASP A 113 13.40 -4.49 15.49
C ASP A 113 14.15 -5.83 15.44
N SER A 114 15.47 -5.77 15.31
CA SER A 114 16.30 -6.97 15.18
C SER A 114 16.47 -7.75 16.48
N ASP A 115 16.18 -7.14 17.63
CA ASP A 115 16.43 -7.69 18.97
C ASP A 115 15.27 -7.48 19.97
N ASP A 116 14.14 -6.97 19.48
CA ASP A 116 12.93 -6.68 20.27
C ASP A 116 13.13 -5.66 21.39
N THR A 117 14.18 -4.82 21.29
CA THR A 117 14.51 -3.85 22.33
C THR A 117 13.90 -2.47 22.10
N HIS A 118 13.53 -2.14 20.84
CA HIS A 118 13.04 -0.83 20.42
C HIS A 118 11.57 -0.86 19.98
N GLY A 119 10.87 -1.90 20.29
CA GLY A 119 9.59 -2.42 19.82
C GLY A 119 8.42 -1.49 19.57
N HIS A 120 8.57 -0.17 19.54
CA HIS A 120 7.46 0.72 19.15
C HIS A 120 7.91 2.03 18.50
N GLU A 121 9.20 2.33 18.49
CA GLU A 121 9.69 3.59 17.90
C GLU A 121 9.42 3.68 16.39
N TRP A 122 9.38 2.51 15.73
CA TRP A 122 9.21 2.42 14.28
C TRP A 122 7.81 1.97 13.85
N THR A 123 6.88 1.90 14.79
CA THR A 123 5.47 1.59 14.49
C THR A 123 4.94 2.50 13.37
N ASN A 124 4.21 1.91 12.45
CA ASN A 124 3.61 2.57 11.28
C ASN A 124 4.67 3.32 10.45
N THR A 125 5.74 2.63 10.08
CA THR A 125 6.86 3.23 9.35
C THR A 125 7.07 2.54 8.00
N ILE A 126 7.24 3.36 6.96
CA ILE A 126 7.67 2.93 5.63
C ILE A 126 9.16 3.20 5.50
N TRP A 127 9.93 2.13 5.29
CA TRP A 127 11.35 2.16 5.05
C TRP A 127 11.62 2.10 3.55
N VAL A 128 12.52 2.95 3.07
CA VAL A 128 12.94 2.99 1.67
C VAL A 128 14.46 2.98 1.62
N SER A 129 15.02 1.95 1.02
CA SER A 129 16.48 1.80 0.98
C SER A 129 17.14 2.84 0.09
N SER A 130 18.39 3.17 0.42
CA SER A 130 19.22 4.02 -0.44
C SER A 130 19.44 3.41 -1.83
N GLN A 131 19.33 2.09 -1.97
CA GLN A 131 19.39 1.42 -3.27
C GLN A 131 18.17 1.76 -4.14
N ALA A 132 16.95 1.74 -3.57
CA ALA A 132 15.73 2.12 -4.29
C ALA A 132 15.85 3.55 -4.87
N VAL A 133 16.38 4.49 -4.07
CA VAL A 133 16.58 5.88 -4.53
C VAL A 133 17.61 5.95 -5.66
N ARG A 134 18.80 5.34 -5.45
CA ARG A 134 19.88 5.38 -6.47
C ARG A 134 19.51 4.74 -7.79
N THR A 135 18.62 3.77 -7.78
CA THR A 135 18.16 3.07 -9.00
C THR A 135 16.92 3.70 -9.63
N GLY A 136 16.43 4.83 -9.09
CA GLY A 136 15.26 5.54 -9.61
C GLY A 136 13.92 4.85 -9.32
N LYS A 137 13.91 3.87 -8.39
CA LYS A 137 12.72 3.06 -8.06
C LYS A 137 11.96 3.53 -6.82
N ALA A 138 12.41 4.61 -6.18
CA ALA A 138 11.84 5.06 -4.90
C ALA A 138 10.33 5.32 -4.98
N SER A 139 9.83 5.88 -6.09
CA SER A 139 8.39 6.17 -6.26
C SER A 139 7.54 4.89 -6.24
N ASP A 140 7.97 3.88 -6.98
CA ASP A 140 7.22 2.62 -7.06
C ASP A 140 7.31 1.84 -5.76
N VAL A 141 8.50 1.82 -5.14
CA VAL A 141 8.70 1.22 -3.82
C VAL A 141 7.83 1.90 -2.76
N VAL A 142 7.78 3.24 -2.73
CA VAL A 142 6.90 3.97 -1.80
C VAL A 142 5.44 3.61 -2.03
N LEU A 143 4.96 3.55 -3.28
CA LEU A 143 3.58 3.17 -3.57
C LEU A 143 3.28 1.71 -3.22
N HIS A 144 4.22 0.80 -3.37
CA HIS A 144 4.11 -0.58 -2.93
C HIS A 144 3.91 -0.65 -1.40
N GLU A 145 4.80 -0.01 -0.65
CA GLU A 145 4.72 0.00 0.82
C GLU A 145 3.47 0.76 1.33
N VAL A 146 3.05 1.81 0.63
CA VAL A 146 1.75 2.47 0.86
C VAL A 146 0.60 1.49 0.64
N GLY A 147 0.71 0.59 -0.32
CA GLY A 147 -0.27 -0.49 -0.51
C GLY A 147 -0.45 -1.33 0.75
N HIS A 148 0.66 -1.77 1.38
CA HIS A 148 0.61 -2.48 2.65
C HIS A 148 0.01 -1.63 3.78
N ALA A 149 0.39 -0.36 3.87
CA ALA A 149 -0.15 0.57 4.87
C ALA A 149 -1.66 0.80 4.69
N VAL A 150 -2.16 0.92 3.45
CA VAL A 150 -3.60 1.03 3.16
C VAL A 150 -4.34 -0.24 3.57
N VAL A 151 -3.80 -1.41 3.25
CA VAL A 151 -4.41 -2.69 3.62
C VAL A 151 -4.53 -2.81 5.14
N HIS A 152 -3.47 -2.44 5.86
CA HIS A 152 -3.45 -2.51 7.33
C HIS A 152 -4.32 -1.42 7.98
N ASN A 153 -4.14 -0.15 7.61
CA ASN A 153 -4.74 0.98 8.32
C ASN A 153 -6.17 1.30 7.86
N LEU A 154 -6.59 0.84 6.68
CA LEU A 154 -7.86 1.23 6.09
C LEU A 154 -8.78 0.05 5.80
N PHE A 155 -8.24 -1.10 5.37
CA PHE A 155 -9.07 -2.23 4.95
C PHE A 155 -9.31 -3.25 6.06
N ASP A 156 -8.52 -3.29 7.15
CA ASP A 156 -8.69 -4.26 8.22
C ASP A 156 -10.08 -4.20 8.86
N ASP A 157 -10.59 -3.01 9.11
CA ASP A 157 -11.90 -2.77 9.72
C ASP A 157 -12.96 -2.29 8.71
N CYS A 158 -12.71 -2.44 7.40
CA CYS A 158 -13.62 -1.99 6.36
C CYS A 158 -14.47 -3.15 5.82
N TYR A 159 -15.78 -2.96 5.86
CA TYR A 159 -16.77 -3.92 5.39
C TYR A 159 -17.72 -3.29 4.39
N PHE A 160 -18.31 -4.11 3.51
CA PHE A 160 -19.32 -3.61 2.57
C PHE A 160 -20.61 -3.21 3.31
N PRO A 161 -21.17 -2.01 3.04
CA PRO A 161 -22.34 -1.52 3.77
C PRO A 161 -23.58 -2.42 3.72
N GLN A 162 -23.76 -3.18 2.63
CA GLN A 162 -24.88 -4.10 2.44
C GLN A 162 -24.56 -5.55 2.88
N GLN A 163 -23.31 -5.82 3.24
CA GLN A 163 -22.81 -7.15 3.59
C GLN A 163 -21.75 -6.99 4.68
N ALA A 164 -22.20 -6.64 5.87
CA ALA A 164 -21.31 -6.36 7.02
C ALA A 164 -20.39 -7.54 7.43
N GLU A 165 -20.61 -8.73 6.87
CA GLU A 165 -19.77 -9.90 7.10
C GLU A 165 -18.67 -10.06 6.04
N VAL A 166 -18.69 -9.23 4.96
CA VAL A 166 -17.72 -9.33 3.87
C VAL A 166 -16.65 -8.27 4.04
N SER A 167 -15.46 -8.69 4.44
CA SER A 167 -14.27 -7.85 4.55
C SER A 167 -13.79 -7.41 3.16
N VAL A 168 -13.53 -6.11 3.02
CA VAL A 168 -12.93 -5.54 1.80
C VAL A 168 -11.53 -6.11 1.58
N LYS A 169 -10.73 -6.25 2.64
CA LYS A 169 -9.39 -6.85 2.60
C LYS A 169 -9.42 -8.27 2.05
N GLU A 170 -10.26 -9.15 2.61
CA GLU A 170 -10.35 -10.55 2.18
C GLU A 170 -10.77 -10.67 0.72
N LEU A 171 -11.76 -9.89 0.28
CA LEU A 171 -12.21 -9.91 -1.10
C LEU A 171 -11.11 -9.47 -2.08
N LEU A 172 -10.35 -8.44 -1.73
CA LEU A 172 -9.22 -8.01 -2.55
C LEU A 172 -8.12 -9.06 -2.57
N LEU A 173 -7.69 -9.60 -1.43
CA LEU A 173 -6.67 -10.64 -1.38
C LEU A 173 -7.05 -11.88 -2.21
N GLN A 174 -8.33 -12.31 -2.19
CA GLN A 174 -8.81 -13.38 -3.05
C GLN A 174 -8.68 -13.05 -4.54
N SER A 175 -8.83 -11.78 -4.93
CA SER A 175 -8.70 -11.33 -6.32
C SER A 175 -7.24 -11.36 -6.81
N PHE A 176 -6.28 -11.40 -5.90
CA PHE A 176 -4.84 -11.48 -6.16
C PHE A 176 -4.23 -12.85 -5.86
N ALA A 177 -5.02 -13.87 -5.54
CA ALA A 177 -4.53 -15.24 -5.37
C ALA A 177 -4.04 -15.80 -6.71
N HIS A 178 -2.72 -15.97 -6.88
CA HIS A 178 -2.12 -16.41 -8.12
C HIS A 178 -0.85 -17.24 -7.90
N GLY A 179 -0.78 -18.41 -8.48
CA GLY A 179 0.44 -19.19 -8.74
C GLY A 179 1.37 -19.45 -7.55
N GLY A 180 0.88 -19.38 -6.31
CA GLY A 180 1.70 -19.53 -5.09
C GLY A 180 2.37 -18.23 -4.64
N ALA A 181 2.14 -17.12 -5.33
CA ALA A 181 2.55 -15.80 -4.87
C ALA A 181 1.82 -15.42 -3.58
N ASN A 182 2.44 -14.57 -2.76
CA ASN A 182 1.76 -13.95 -1.64
C ASN A 182 0.73 -12.93 -2.17
N PRO A 183 -0.57 -13.10 -1.94
CA PRO A 183 -1.58 -12.18 -2.43
C PRO A 183 -1.43 -10.74 -1.91
N ALA A 184 -0.84 -10.55 -0.74
CA ALA A 184 -0.60 -9.23 -0.17
C ALA A 184 0.46 -8.46 -0.97
N GLU A 185 1.50 -9.14 -1.46
CA GLU A 185 2.53 -8.54 -2.29
C GLU A 185 2.01 -8.19 -3.69
N LEU A 186 1.21 -9.08 -4.30
CA LEU A 186 0.55 -8.77 -5.56
C LEU A 186 -0.46 -7.61 -5.43
N LEU A 187 -1.15 -7.53 -4.30
CA LEU A 187 -2.04 -6.40 -4.02
C LEU A 187 -1.23 -5.09 -3.85
N ALA A 188 -0.08 -5.13 -3.18
CA ALA A 188 0.80 -3.97 -3.04
C ALA A 188 1.35 -3.50 -4.39
N ASP A 189 1.79 -4.41 -5.28
CA ASP A 189 2.16 -4.06 -6.66
C ASP A 189 0.98 -3.46 -7.46
N ALA A 190 -0.26 -3.89 -7.17
CA ALA A 190 -1.43 -3.30 -7.80
C ALA A 190 -1.64 -1.84 -7.39
N PHE A 191 -1.20 -1.41 -6.21
CA PHE A 191 -1.19 0.01 -5.85
C PHE A 191 -0.23 0.81 -6.72
N VAL A 192 0.95 0.27 -7.05
CA VAL A 192 1.87 0.90 -8.00
C VAL A 192 1.17 1.14 -9.34
N VAL A 193 0.56 0.10 -9.92
CA VAL A 193 -0.15 0.20 -11.21
C VAL A 193 -1.38 1.11 -11.15
N ALA A 194 -2.13 1.07 -10.04
CA ALA A 194 -3.36 1.83 -9.90
C ALA A 194 -3.15 3.31 -9.62
N PHE A 195 -2.08 3.70 -8.93
CA PHE A 195 -1.91 5.03 -8.36
C PHE A 195 -0.64 5.75 -8.79
N SER A 196 0.27 5.12 -9.54
CA SER A 196 1.41 5.82 -10.10
C SER A 196 0.95 6.93 -11.05
N VAL A 197 1.63 8.06 -10.99
CA VAL A 197 1.49 9.18 -11.94
C VAL A 197 2.29 8.96 -13.21
N HIS A 198 3.21 8.01 -13.19
CA HIS A 198 4.03 7.60 -14.34
C HIS A 198 3.50 6.28 -14.87
N SER A 199 3.23 6.19 -16.16
CA SER A 199 2.66 4.98 -16.79
C SER A 199 3.71 4.05 -17.40
N ASP A 200 4.93 4.56 -17.60
CA ASP A 200 5.97 3.86 -18.32
C ASP A 200 7.05 3.38 -17.33
N ASP A 201 7.52 2.16 -17.53
CA ASP A 201 8.59 1.51 -16.74
C ASP A 201 8.30 1.39 -15.23
N LEU A 202 7.06 1.05 -14.86
CA LEU A 202 6.71 0.77 -13.46
C LEU A 202 7.48 -0.44 -12.94
N HIS A 203 8.02 -0.32 -11.73
CA HIS A 203 8.67 -1.42 -11.04
C HIS A 203 7.67 -2.18 -10.18
N THR A 204 7.18 -3.29 -10.70
CA THR A 204 6.25 -4.20 -10.04
C THR A 204 6.92 -5.56 -9.87
N HIS A 205 7.71 -5.69 -8.81
CA HIS A 205 8.60 -6.83 -8.59
C HIS A 205 7.85 -8.17 -8.59
N TYR A 206 6.76 -8.25 -7.84
CA TYR A 206 6.00 -9.50 -7.71
C TYR A 206 5.15 -9.79 -8.94
N PHE A 207 4.66 -8.78 -9.66
CA PHE A 207 3.99 -8.99 -10.94
C PHE A 207 4.93 -9.61 -11.95
N ASP A 208 6.16 -9.12 -12.01
CA ASP A 208 7.18 -9.62 -12.94
C ASP A 208 7.63 -11.05 -12.57
N ASP A 209 7.92 -11.31 -11.28
CA ASP A 209 8.39 -12.60 -10.79
C ASP A 209 7.36 -13.72 -10.98
N PHE A 210 6.07 -13.42 -10.85
CA PHE A 210 5.00 -14.39 -10.99
C PHE A 210 4.27 -14.32 -12.34
N ASN A 211 4.77 -13.49 -13.29
CA ASN A 211 4.11 -13.25 -14.58
C ASN A 211 2.62 -12.94 -14.40
N PHE A 212 2.30 -12.10 -13.42
CA PHE A 212 0.95 -11.70 -13.08
C PHE A 212 0.62 -10.35 -13.71
N GLN A 213 -0.60 -10.19 -14.17
CA GLN A 213 -1.10 -8.91 -14.66
C GLN A 213 -2.50 -8.65 -14.10
N ALA A 214 -2.62 -7.60 -13.30
CA ALA A 214 -3.91 -7.20 -12.77
C ALA A 214 -4.83 -6.72 -13.90
N SER A 215 -6.05 -7.27 -13.98
CA SER A 215 -7.03 -6.79 -14.94
C SER A 215 -7.51 -5.38 -14.61
N LYS A 216 -7.94 -4.63 -15.64
CA LYS A 216 -8.53 -3.31 -15.45
C LYS A 216 -9.69 -3.32 -14.46
N GLU A 217 -10.48 -4.39 -14.45
CA GLU A 217 -11.60 -4.54 -13.50
C GLU A 217 -11.12 -4.63 -12.06
N VAL A 218 -10.07 -5.41 -11.78
CA VAL A 218 -9.49 -5.56 -10.44
C VAL A 218 -8.88 -4.24 -9.96
N LEU A 219 -8.18 -3.50 -10.83
CA LEU A 219 -7.65 -2.17 -10.49
C LEU A 219 -8.75 -1.15 -10.20
N LEU A 220 -9.88 -1.20 -10.92
CA LEU A 220 -11.03 -0.36 -10.63
C LEU A 220 -11.69 -0.73 -9.28
N LYS A 221 -11.77 -2.02 -8.95
CA LYS A 221 -12.25 -2.48 -7.63
C LYS A 221 -11.34 -1.98 -6.52
N LEU A 222 -10.03 -2.03 -6.70
CA LEU A 222 -9.07 -1.51 -5.73
C LEU A 222 -9.28 -0.01 -5.47
N ARG A 223 -9.40 0.80 -6.52
CA ARG A 223 -9.66 2.25 -6.39
C ARG A 223 -11.01 2.53 -5.70
N ALA A 224 -12.05 1.75 -6.02
CA ALA A 224 -13.35 1.87 -5.39
C ALA A 224 -13.30 1.48 -3.90
N ALA A 225 -12.54 0.45 -3.54
CA ALA A 225 -12.33 0.05 -2.16
C ALA A 225 -11.62 1.15 -1.34
N VAL A 226 -10.56 1.76 -1.88
CA VAL A 226 -9.89 2.90 -1.24
C VAL A 226 -10.90 4.02 -0.98
N TRP A 227 -11.69 4.41 -1.98
CA TRP A 227 -12.69 5.46 -1.82
C TRP A 227 -13.78 5.10 -0.80
N LEU A 228 -14.23 3.85 -0.77
CA LEU A 228 -15.26 3.37 0.17
C LEU A 228 -14.76 3.45 1.61
N CYS A 229 -13.56 2.97 1.86
CA CYS A 229 -13.00 2.84 3.21
C CYS A 229 -12.41 4.15 3.76
N SER A 230 -12.19 5.16 2.90
CA SER A 230 -11.65 6.48 3.31
C SER A 230 -12.71 7.44 3.89
N LYS A 231 -13.98 7.03 4.00
CA LYS A 231 -15.10 7.86 4.48
C LYS A 231 -15.40 7.60 5.93
#